data_08471ccc8d57d50eb689adc93cfc9891
#
_entry.id   08471ccc8d57d50eb689adc93cfc9891
#
_cell.length_a   1.000
_cell.length_b   1.000
_cell.length_c   1.000
_cell.angle_alpha   90.00
_cell.angle_beta   90.00
_cell.angle_gamma   90.00
#
_symmetry.space_group_name_H-M   'P 1'
#
loop_
_entity.id
_entity.type
_entity.pdbx_description
1 polymer ?
#
loop_
_entity_poly.entity_id
_entity_poly.type
_entity_poly.pdbx_seq_one_letter_code
_entity_poly.pdbx_strand_id
1 'polypeptide(L)'
;MSVSGPAAPSTSPVSTAITALRAAVESGDADAVAELLAPDVVFHSPMTERIRFEGKEEVAALHRDIFAVFEDLETTEPLALGDTRSFSFRARVRGVELEAINLLRFNEQGQIVEFKVFVRPLASLATLWAALPPRVSARRRGRLRGALAGFLARPLAFALRTADRLTPRFL
;
A
#
# COMPACT_ATOMS: atom_id res chain seq x y z
N MET A 1 -6.80 45.80 -26.23
CA MET A 1 -6.29 44.42 -26.31
C MET A 1 -5.91 44.00 -24.92
N SER A 2 -6.82 43.35 -24.21
CA SER A 2 -6.55 42.84 -22.84
C SER A 2 -5.90 41.49 -22.97
N VAL A 3 -4.65 41.38 -22.53
CA VAL A 3 -3.93 40.13 -22.43
C VAL A 3 -4.39 39.46 -21.12
N SER A 4 -5.23 38.42 -21.24
CA SER A 4 -5.54 37.53 -20.10
C SER A 4 -4.26 36.85 -19.66
N GLY A 5 -3.80 37.13 -18.45
CA GLY A 5 -2.70 36.44 -17.83
C GLY A 5 -3.02 34.94 -17.64
N PRO A 6 -1.98 34.08 -17.53
CA PRO A 6 -2.20 32.65 -17.32
C PRO A 6 -2.97 32.43 -16.02
N ALA A 7 -4.11 31.75 -16.12
CA ALA A 7 -4.88 31.33 -14.94
C ALA A 7 -3.98 30.46 -14.06
N ALA A 8 -3.91 30.77 -12.78
CA ALA A 8 -3.22 29.93 -11.80
C ALA A 8 -3.77 28.48 -11.90
N PRO A 9 -2.92 27.45 -11.80
CA PRO A 9 -3.39 26.08 -11.88
C PRO A 9 -4.36 25.82 -10.72
N SER A 10 -5.63 25.64 -11.04
CA SER A 10 -6.64 25.25 -10.07
C SER A 10 -6.27 23.86 -9.59
N THR A 11 -5.74 23.76 -8.38
CA THR A 11 -5.38 22.48 -7.77
C THR A 11 -6.66 21.70 -7.55
N SER A 12 -6.87 20.65 -8.36
CA SER A 12 -8.09 19.82 -8.24
C SER A 12 -8.10 19.10 -6.88
N PRO A 13 -9.28 18.78 -6.31
CA PRO A 13 -9.38 18.01 -5.06
C PRO A 13 -8.53 16.73 -5.10
N VAL A 14 -8.49 16.05 -6.24
CA VAL A 14 -7.68 14.85 -6.46
C VAL A 14 -6.18 15.15 -6.42
N SER A 15 -5.73 16.29 -6.95
CA SER A 15 -4.30 16.66 -6.91
C SER A 15 -3.84 16.98 -5.48
N THR A 16 -4.69 17.60 -4.70
CA THR A 16 -4.43 17.84 -3.27
C THR A 16 -4.40 16.53 -2.50
N ALA A 17 -5.38 15.65 -2.73
CA ALA A 17 -5.49 14.36 -2.04
C ALA A 17 -4.30 13.44 -2.31
N ILE A 18 -3.81 13.36 -3.55
CA ILE A 18 -2.65 12.50 -3.86
C ILE A 18 -1.35 13.00 -3.22
N THR A 19 -1.16 14.33 -3.13
CA THR A 19 -0.02 14.91 -2.44
C THR A 19 -0.08 14.63 -0.94
N ALA A 20 -1.25 14.79 -0.34
CA ALA A 20 -1.48 14.47 1.08
C ALA A 20 -1.27 12.97 1.36
N LEU A 21 -1.76 12.09 0.47
CA LEU A 21 -1.56 10.65 0.61
C LEU A 21 -0.08 10.27 0.61
N ARG A 22 0.72 10.83 -0.32
CA ARG A 22 2.15 10.55 -0.36
C ARG A 22 2.85 10.95 0.93
N ALA A 23 2.57 12.16 1.43
CA ALA A 23 3.12 12.63 2.69
C ALA A 23 2.70 11.72 3.87
N ALA A 24 1.45 11.29 3.93
CA ALA A 24 0.94 10.37 4.94
C ALA A 24 1.62 8.99 4.85
N VAL A 25 1.86 8.48 3.63
CA VAL A 25 2.57 7.20 3.41
C VAL A 25 4.02 7.32 3.85
N GLU A 26 4.74 8.37 3.48
CA GLU A 26 6.14 8.58 3.85
C GLU A 26 6.33 8.76 5.36
N SER A 27 5.38 9.42 6.02
CA SER A 27 5.41 9.60 7.49
C SER A 27 4.86 8.38 8.26
N GLY A 28 4.24 7.41 7.58
CA GLY A 28 3.59 6.26 8.22
C GLY A 28 2.33 6.66 9.00
N ASP A 29 1.68 7.75 8.62
CA ASP A 29 0.49 8.28 9.30
C ASP A 29 -0.79 7.66 8.71
N ALA A 30 -1.26 6.59 9.35
CA ALA A 30 -2.47 5.88 8.93
C ALA A 30 -3.76 6.68 9.20
N ASP A 31 -3.74 7.60 10.13
CA ASP A 31 -4.91 8.45 10.42
C ASP A 31 -5.05 9.54 9.34
N ALA A 32 -3.93 10.11 8.89
CA ALA A 32 -3.91 10.98 7.72
C ALA A 32 -4.34 10.26 6.43
N VAL A 33 -3.95 8.98 6.24
CA VAL A 33 -4.47 8.17 5.13
C VAL A 33 -5.99 8.02 5.26
N ALA A 34 -6.50 7.73 6.46
CA ALA A 34 -7.93 7.54 6.70
C ALA A 34 -8.76 8.75 6.27
N GLU A 35 -8.28 9.98 6.50
CA GLU A 35 -9.00 11.21 6.10
C GLU A 35 -9.24 11.31 4.58
N LEU A 36 -8.42 10.63 3.79
CA LEU A 36 -8.51 10.63 2.33
C LEU A 36 -9.38 9.51 1.76
N LEU A 37 -9.84 8.56 2.59
CA LEU A 37 -10.63 7.41 2.15
C LEU A 37 -12.13 7.75 2.08
N ALA A 38 -12.79 7.28 1.03
CA ALA A 38 -14.25 7.27 0.96
C ALA A 38 -14.82 6.27 1.98
N PRO A 39 -16.08 6.46 2.45
CA PRO A 39 -16.69 5.54 3.40
C PRO A 39 -16.77 4.09 2.92
N ASP A 40 -16.92 3.89 1.61
CA ASP A 40 -17.07 2.60 0.92
C ASP A 40 -15.82 2.16 0.17
N VAL A 41 -14.65 2.70 0.49
CA VAL A 41 -13.37 2.38 -0.15
C VAL A 41 -13.10 0.87 -0.15
N VAL A 42 -12.55 0.38 -1.26
CA VAL A 42 -12.10 -1.02 -1.41
C VAL A 42 -10.59 -1.06 -1.60
N PHE A 43 -9.91 -1.83 -0.75
CA PHE A 43 -8.47 -2.10 -0.88
C PHE A 43 -8.22 -3.50 -1.41
N HIS A 44 -7.48 -3.59 -2.51
CA HIS A 44 -7.08 -4.84 -3.16
C HIS A 44 -5.66 -5.23 -2.74
N SER A 45 -5.57 -6.32 -2.00
CA SER A 45 -4.29 -6.83 -1.50
C SER A 45 -3.43 -7.41 -2.62
N PRO A 46 -2.10 -7.16 -2.65
CA PRO A 46 -1.19 -7.80 -3.58
C PRO A 46 -0.98 -9.30 -3.30
N MET A 47 -1.48 -9.78 -2.16
CA MET A 47 -1.22 -11.15 -1.70
C MET A 47 -2.31 -12.14 -2.10
N THR A 48 -3.57 -11.69 -2.17
CA THR A 48 -4.72 -12.57 -2.41
C THR A 48 -5.98 -11.77 -2.75
N GLU A 49 -6.74 -12.26 -3.69
CA GLU A 49 -8.08 -11.73 -4.03
C GLU A 49 -9.19 -12.29 -3.11
N ARG A 50 -8.87 -13.31 -2.29
CA ARG A 50 -9.85 -13.97 -1.40
C ARG A 50 -10.16 -13.17 -0.15
N ILE A 51 -9.35 -12.18 0.18
CA ILE A 51 -9.55 -11.30 1.34
C ILE A 51 -9.71 -9.90 0.80
N ARG A 52 -10.88 -9.33 1.03
CA ARG A 52 -11.17 -7.93 0.76
C ARG A 52 -11.08 -7.12 2.04
N PHE A 53 -10.64 -5.89 1.90
CA PHE A 53 -10.69 -4.89 2.94
C PHE A 53 -11.60 -3.78 2.41
N GLU A 54 -12.77 -3.65 3.01
CA GLU A 54 -13.83 -2.76 2.56
C GLU A 54 -14.23 -1.81 3.68
N GLY A 55 -14.45 -0.55 3.32
CA GLY A 55 -14.81 0.52 4.23
C GLY A 55 -13.64 1.23 4.88
N LYS A 56 -13.82 2.52 5.14
CA LYS A 56 -12.83 3.46 5.65
C LYS A 56 -12.11 2.94 6.89
N GLU A 57 -12.84 2.45 7.88
CA GLU A 57 -12.27 2.00 9.15
C GLU A 57 -11.37 0.78 9.00
N GLU A 58 -11.81 -0.21 8.21
CA GLU A 58 -11.03 -1.43 7.99
C GLU A 58 -9.78 -1.17 7.16
N VAL A 59 -9.86 -0.31 6.15
CA VAL A 59 -8.72 0.08 5.31
C VAL A 59 -7.74 0.95 6.11
N ALA A 60 -8.22 1.84 6.96
CA ALA A 60 -7.37 2.60 7.89
C ALA A 60 -6.64 1.68 8.89
N ALA A 61 -7.36 0.72 9.47
CA ALA A 61 -6.75 -0.27 10.35
C ALA A 61 -5.71 -1.15 9.63
N LEU A 62 -5.93 -1.48 8.36
CA LEU A 62 -4.95 -2.16 7.52
C LEU A 62 -3.69 -1.31 7.32
N HIS A 63 -3.82 0.00 7.08
CA HIS A 63 -2.67 0.89 6.93
C HIS A 63 -1.86 1.00 8.23
N ARG A 64 -2.48 0.99 9.41
CA ARG A 64 -1.77 0.89 10.69
C ARG A 64 -0.96 -0.42 10.79
N ASP A 65 -1.52 -1.55 10.34
CA ASP A 65 -0.80 -2.83 10.29
C ASP A 65 0.36 -2.79 9.29
N ILE A 66 0.17 -2.16 8.12
CA ILE A 66 1.18 -1.99 7.05
C ILE A 66 2.35 -1.13 7.56
N PHE A 67 2.08 0.06 8.05
CA PHE A 67 3.12 0.99 8.54
C PHE A 67 3.88 0.44 9.74
N ALA A 68 3.27 -0.44 10.52
CA ALA A 68 3.97 -1.12 11.62
C ALA A 68 4.97 -2.21 11.16
N VAL A 69 5.02 -2.56 9.87
CA VAL A 69 5.97 -3.54 9.31
C VAL A 69 6.86 -2.97 8.22
N PHE A 70 6.53 -1.81 7.67
CA PHE A 70 7.34 -1.11 6.68
C PHE A 70 8.37 -0.22 7.35
N GLU A 71 9.56 -0.20 6.78
CA GLU A 71 10.71 0.61 7.15
C GLU A 71 11.13 1.42 5.92
N ASP A 72 11.63 2.65 6.13
CA ASP A 72 12.23 3.51 5.09
C ASP A 72 11.34 3.69 3.85
N LEU A 73 10.11 4.14 4.05
CA LEU A 73 9.15 4.41 2.98
C LEU A 73 9.55 5.65 2.19
N GLU A 74 9.73 5.50 0.89
CA GLU A 74 10.00 6.57 -0.06
C GLU A 74 9.05 6.47 -1.25
N THR A 75 8.40 7.58 -1.64
CA THR A 75 7.46 7.61 -2.76
C THR A 75 8.03 8.35 -3.97
N THR A 76 7.52 8.05 -5.17
CA THR A 76 7.81 8.81 -6.38
C THR A 76 6.74 9.86 -6.69
N GLU A 77 7.00 10.73 -7.66
CA GLU A 77 5.97 11.62 -8.19
C GLU A 77 4.80 10.85 -8.82
N PRO A 78 3.56 11.31 -8.64
CA PRO A 78 2.39 10.60 -9.12
C PRO A 78 2.19 10.79 -10.62
N LEU A 79 1.71 9.73 -11.27
CA LEU A 79 1.16 9.76 -12.61
C LEU A 79 -0.37 9.93 -12.55
N ALA A 80 -0.94 10.63 -13.52
CA ALA A 80 -2.36 10.95 -13.56
C ALA A 80 -2.99 10.58 -14.89
N LEU A 81 -4.16 9.92 -14.84
CA LEU A 81 -5.01 9.65 -15.99
C LEU A 81 -6.49 9.70 -15.57
N GLY A 82 -7.20 10.76 -15.95
CA GLY A 82 -8.58 10.97 -15.53
C GLY A 82 -8.72 11.05 -14.01
N ASP A 83 -9.57 10.21 -13.42
CA ASP A 83 -9.77 10.02 -11.99
C ASP A 83 -8.77 9.10 -11.31
N THR A 84 -7.88 8.50 -12.10
CA THR A 84 -6.89 7.52 -11.65
C THR A 84 -5.55 8.19 -11.37
N ARG A 85 -4.90 7.78 -10.27
CA ARG A 85 -3.54 8.18 -9.89
C ARG A 85 -2.71 6.94 -9.60
N SER A 86 -1.43 7.03 -9.91
CA SER A 86 -0.48 5.97 -9.61
C SER A 86 0.83 6.59 -9.13
N PHE A 87 1.45 6.00 -8.13
CA PHE A 87 2.82 6.28 -7.74
C PHE A 87 3.49 5.00 -7.25
N SER A 88 4.78 4.91 -7.48
CA SER A 88 5.57 3.82 -6.90
C SER A 88 6.13 4.23 -5.53
N PHE A 89 6.46 3.23 -4.74
CA PHE A 89 7.18 3.43 -3.49
C PHE A 89 8.19 2.31 -3.26
N ARG A 90 9.21 2.63 -2.50
CA ARG A 90 10.17 1.67 -1.95
C ARG A 90 10.01 1.61 -0.45
N ALA A 91 10.23 0.44 0.10
CA ALA A 91 10.25 0.21 1.53
C ALA A 91 11.10 -1.00 1.88
N ARG A 92 11.34 -1.22 3.16
CA ARG A 92 11.89 -2.47 3.67
C ARG A 92 10.91 -3.15 4.61
N VAL A 93 10.97 -4.47 4.64
CA VAL A 93 10.28 -5.31 5.62
C VAL A 93 11.29 -6.29 6.18
N ARG A 94 11.60 -6.17 7.47
CA ARG A 94 12.64 -6.98 8.12
C ARG A 94 13.98 -6.93 7.35
N GLY A 95 14.36 -5.73 6.92
CA GLY A 95 15.57 -5.48 6.16
C GLY A 95 15.57 -5.97 4.71
N VAL A 96 14.45 -6.50 4.18
CA VAL A 96 14.31 -6.92 2.77
C VAL A 96 13.64 -5.81 2.00
N GLU A 97 14.31 -5.29 0.98
CA GLU A 97 13.78 -4.24 0.11
C GLU A 97 12.60 -4.74 -0.72
N LEU A 98 11.62 -3.91 -0.90
CA LEU A 98 10.52 -4.09 -1.84
C LEU A 98 10.29 -2.81 -2.65
N GLU A 99 9.72 -2.99 -3.81
CA GLU A 99 9.18 -1.92 -4.63
C GLU A 99 7.71 -2.23 -4.92
N ALA A 100 6.88 -1.22 -4.88
CA ALA A 100 5.46 -1.39 -5.13
C ALA A 100 4.88 -0.22 -5.92
N ILE A 101 3.73 -0.47 -6.54
CA ILE A 101 2.93 0.54 -7.22
C ILE A 101 1.56 0.59 -6.55
N ASN A 102 1.15 1.78 -6.17
CA ASN A 102 -0.22 2.09 -5.81
C ASN A 102 -0.98 2.56 -7.05
N LEU A 103 -2.11 1.95 -7.31
CA LEU A 103 -3.08 2.39 -8.31
C LEU A 103 -4.37 2.78 -7.59
N LEU A 104 -4.76 4.03 -7.73
CA LEU A 104 -5.80 4.66 -6.94
C LEU A 104 -6.87 5.24 -7.85
N ARG A 105 -8.13 5.07 -7.49
CA ARG A 105 -9.25 5.76 -8.10
C ARG A 105 -9.92 6.68 -7.09
N PHE A 106 -10.26 7.87 -7.54
CA PHE A 106 -10.84 8.92 -6.71
C PHE A 106 -12.27 9.23 -7.18
N ASN A 107 -13.10 9.68 -6.24
CA ASN A 107 -14.40 10.30 -6.57
C ASN A 107 -14.23 11.81 -6.86
N GLU A 108 -15.33 12.47 -7.22
CA GLU A 108 -15.35 13.90 -7.53
C GLU A 108 -14.98 14.78 -6.32
N GLN A 109 -15.17 14.29 -5.10
CA GLN A 109 -14.81 14.95 -3.85
C GLN A 109 -13.32 14.80 -3.51
N GLY A 110 -12.54 14.07 -4.31
CA GLY A 110 -11.13 13.79 -4.07
C GLY A 110 -10.87 12.71 -3.02
N GLN A 111 -11.88 11.88 -2.69
CA GLN A 111 -11.71 10.76 -1.79
C GLN A 111 -11.35 9.48 -2.57
N ILE A 112 -10.52 8.64 -1.98
CA ILE A 112 -10.08 7.37 -2.56
C ILE A 112 -11.21 6.34 -2.42
N VAL A 113 -11.73 5.86 -3.55
CA VAL A 113 -12.76 4.81 -3.61
C VAL A 113 -12.19 3.44 -3.92
N GLU A 114 -11.03 3.38 -4.55
CA GLU A 114 -10.33 2.12 -4.84
C GLU A 114 -8.83 2.27 -4.64
N PHE A 115 -8.24 1.29 -3.96
CA PHE A 115 -6.81 1.25 -3.64
C PHE A 115 -6.26 -0.12 -4.04
N LYS A 116 -5.45 -0.19 -5.09
CA LYS A 116 -4.76 -1.42 -5.54
C LYS A 116 -3.26 -1.30 -5.34
N VAL A 117 -2.64 -2.38 -4.89
CA VAL A 117 -1.19 -2.44 -4.66
C VAL A 117 -0.58 -3.61 -5.42
N PHE A 118 0.51 -3.36 -6.14
CA PHE A 118 1.33 -4.37 -6.81
C PHE A 118 2.72 -4.35 -6.22
N VAL A 119 3.25 -5.50 -5.81
CA VAL A 119 4.54 -5.60 -5.09
C VAL A 119 5.50 -6.48 -5.86
N ARG A 120 6.77 -6.06 -5.93
CA ARG A 120 7.89 -6.80 -6.47
C ARG A 120 9.14 -6.68 -5.55
N PRO A 121 10.15 -7.57 -5.66
CA PRO A 121 10.10 -8.88 -6.30
C PRO A 121 9.32 -9.93 -5.47
N LEU A 122 9.21 -11.15 -5.98
CA LEU A 122 8.48 -12.25 -5.29
C LEU A 122 9.03 -12.56 -3.90
N ALA A 123 10.35 -12.52 -3.72
CA ALA A 123 11.00 -12.74 -2.42
C ALA A 123 10.57 -11.70 -1.36
N SER A 124 10.40 -10.46 -1.77
CA SER A 124 9.93 -9.38 -0.90
C SER A 124 8.45 -9.52 -0.57
N LEU A 125 7.63 -9.89 -1.56
CA LEU A 125 6.22 -10.22 -1.34
C LEU A 125 6.08 -11.39 -0.34
N ALA A 126 6.92 -12.42 -0.43
CA ALA A 126 6.95 -13.52 0.52
C ALA A 126 7.33 -13.07 1.94
N THR A 127 8.27 -12.11 2.06
CA THR A 127 8.65 -11.53 3.36
C THR A 127 7.49 -10.72 3.96
N LEU A 128 6.82 -9.93 3.13
CA LEU A 128 5.62 -9.18 3.52
C LEU A 128 4.49 -10.13 3.96
N TRP A 129 4.30 -11.27 3.24
CA TRP A 129 3.36 -12.32 3.62
C TRP A 129 3.65 -12.91 5.00
N ALA A 130 4.92 -13.05 5.37
CA ALA A 130 5.30 -13.56 6.68
C ALA A 130 5.19 -12.50 7.81
N ALA A 131 5.09 -11.22 7.46
CA ALA A 131 5.04 -10.12 8.43
C ALA A 131 3.62 -9.56 8.66
N LEU A 132 2.86 -9.27 7.59
CA LEU A 132 1.60 -8.54 7.67
C LEU A 132 0.39 -9.41 8.06
N PRO A 133 0.09 -10.57 7.42
CA PRO A 133 -1.08 -11.39 7.77
C PRO A 133 -1.17 -11.81 9.24
N PRO A 134 -0.06 -12.12 9.95
CA PRO A 134 -0.12 -12.39 11.38
C PRO A 134 -0.68 -11.23 12.21
N ARG A 135 -0.33 -9.97 11.86
CA ARG A 135 -0.85 -8.77 12.53
C ARG A 135 -2.33 -8.57 12.25
N VAL A 136 -2.72 -8.60 10.98
CA VAL A 136 -4.13 -8.50 10.55
C VAL A 136 -4.98 -9.61 11.21
N SER A 137 -4.46 -10.84 11.25
CA SER A 137 -5.15 -11.97 11.88
C SER A 137 -5.27 -11.80 13.40
N ALA A 138 -4.22 -11.30 14.06
CA ALA A 138 -4.23 -11.02 15.49
C ALA A 138 -5.26 -9.93 15.83
N ARG A 139 -5.35 -8.87 15.02
CA ARG A 139 -6.36 -7.82 15.16
C ARG A 139 -7.78 -8.33 14.95
N ARG A 140 -8.02 -9.10 13.87
CA ARG A 140 -9.37 -9.57 13.50
C ARG A 140 -9.84 -10.78 14.31
N ARG A 141 -8.95 -11.67 14.73
CA ARG A 141 -9.29 -13.02 15.25
C ARG A 141 -8.57 -13.41 16.53
N GLY A 142 -7.78 -12.51 17.11
CA GLY A 142 -7.03 -12.71 18.33
C GLY A 142 -5.60 -13.25 18.16
N ARG A 143 -4.78 -13.03 19.18
CA ARG A 143 -3.32 -13.24 19.15
C ARG A 143 -2.88 -14.67 18.81
N LEU A 144 -3.61 -15.68 19.26
CA LEU A 144 -3.29 -17.10 18.98
C LEU A 144 -3.36 -17.43 17.49
N ARG A 145 -4.41 -16.96 16.80
CA ARG A 145 -4.55 -17.16 15.34
C ARG A 145 -3.53 -16.37 14.55
N GLY A 146 -3.15 -15.18 15.02
CA GLY A 146 -2.04 -14.42 14.46
C GLY A 146 -0.70 -15.16 14.57
N ALA A 147 -0.41 -15.75 15.72
CA ALA A 147 0.81 -16.56 15.92
C ALA A 147 0.86 -17.79 15.02
N LEU A 148 -0.28 -18.49 14.86
CA LEU A 148 -0.39 -19.65 13.96
C LEU A 148 -0.18 -19.24 12.49
N ALA A 149 -0.78 -18.14 12.04
CA ALA A 149 -0.58 -17.61 10.69
C ALA A 149 0.88 -17.27 10.43
N GLY A 150 1.57 -16.67 11.41
CA GLY A 150 3.00 -16.36 11.34
C GLY A 150 3.88 -17.60 11.27
N PHE A 151 3.55 -18.63 12.04
CA PHE A 151 4.27 -19.91 12.02
C PHE A 151 4.18 -20.61 10.65
N LEU A 152 2.98 -20.65 10.06
CA LEU A 152 2.75 -21.27 8.76
C LEU A 152 3.35 -20.48 7.57
N ALA A 153 3.44 -19.15 7.68
CA ALA A 153 3.97 -18.32 6.61
C ALA A 153 5.51 -18.33 6.51
N ARG A 154 6.23 -18.57 7.62
CA ARG A 154 7.71 -18.51 7.68
C ARG A 154 8.42 -19.50 6.75
N PRO A 155 8.07 -20.79 6.70
CA PRO A 155 8.75 -21.76 5.82
C PRO A 155 8.61 -21.39 4.34
N LEU A 156 7.43 -20.94 3.93
CA LEU A 156 7.18 -20.52 2.55
C LEU A 156 8.03 -19.30 2.18
N ALA A 157 8.06 -18.29 3.04
CA ALA A 157 8.87 -17.10 2.83
C ALA A 157 10.36 -17.44 2.75
N PHE A 158 10.85 -18.36 3.59
CA PHE A 158 12.23 -18.84 3.54
C PHE A 158 12.52 -19.57 2.22
N ALA A 159 11.66 -20.49 1.79
CA ALA A 159 11.84 -21.23 0.55
C ALA A 159 11.87 -20.32 -0.68
N LEU A 160 10.95 -19.36 -0.79
CA LEU A 160 10.90 -18.40 -1.90
C LEU A 160 12.12 -17.48 -1.94
N ARG A 161 12.60 -17.01 -0.79
CA ARG A 161 13.84 -16.20 -0.69
C ARG A 161 15.07 -16.99 -1.08
N THR A 162 15.13 -18.27 -0.71
CA THR A 162 16.25 -19.15 -1.07
C THR A 162 16.24 -19.44 -2.57
N ALA A 163 15.10 -19.75 -3.14
CA ALA A 163 14.93 -19.93 -4.58
C ALA A 163 15.37 -18.69 -5.36
N ASP A 164 14.92 -17.49 -4.96
CA ASP A 164 15.28 -16.23 -5.58
C ASP A 164 16.81 -15.99 -5.60
N ARG A 165 17.51 -16.31 -4.49
CA ARG A 165 18.98 -16.22 -4.41
C ARG A 165 19.72 -17.22 -5.26
N LEU A 166 19.15 -18.39 -5.50
CA LEU A 166 19.78 -19.46 -6.26
C LEU A 166 19.52 -19.35 -7.76
N THR A 167 18.38 -18.78 -8.17
CA THR A 167 17.97 -18.64 -9.58
C THR A 167 19.05 -18.04 -10.48
N PRO A 168 19.79 -16.97 -10.12
CA PRO A 168 20.84 -16.40 -10.98
C PRO A 168 22.00 -17.36 -11.26
N ARG A 169 22.14 -18.44 -10.51
CA ARG A 169 23.21 -19.44 -10.73
C ARG A 169 22.85 -20.46 -11.80
N PHE A 170 21.58 -20.51 -12.22
CA PHE A 170 21.05 -21.45 -13.19
C PHE A 170 20.58 -20.77 -14.49
N LEU A 171 20.58 -19.45 -14.55
CA LEU A 171 20.32 -18.61 -15.72
C LEU A 171 21.61 -18.01 -16.28
#